data_6e4957d0ba525663dec8e70276936a71
#
_entry.id   6e4957d0ba525663dec8e70276936a71
#
_cell.length_a   1.000
_cell.length_b   1.000
_cell.length_c   1.000
_cell.angle_alpha   90.00
_cell.angle_beta   90.00
_cell.angle_gamma   90.00
#
_symmetry.space_group_name_H-M   'P 1'
#
loop_
_entity.id
_entity.type
_entity.pdbx_description
1 polymer ?
#
loop_
_entity_poly.entity_id
_entity_poly.type
_entity_poly.pdbx_seq_one_letter_code
_entity_poly.pdbx_strand_id
1 'polypeptide(L)'
;IKPGEERPLMFQLPDGDKLEGQGLRNYQNRIRTQQDDPQSYSLYWSKLEEQTGPVSTVFLSADGAYHMINPLTLPNPKTNKFLLSELSLIRISTGRDFIKTNQASTGKEIILVGNPDFTMSRKNQQNSSQQTHTDLSEAPVRTRSGFLSLPGTQREVATIETLAHQKGMQPKVLASIQANE
;
A
#
# COMPACT_ATOMS: atom_id res chain seq x y z
N ILE A 1 10.68 -16.69 9.65
CA ILE A 1 10.59 -18.16 9.73
C ILE A 1 11.06 -18.69 8.39
N LYS A 2 11.98 -19.63 8.40
CA LYS A 2 12.41 -20.34 7.19
C LYS A 2 11.56 -21.60 6.99
N PRO A 3 11.35 -22.04 5.77
CA PRO A 3 10.74 -23.36 5.52
C PRO A 3 11.56 -24.47 6.22
N GLY A 4 10.89 -25.35 6.95
CA GLY A 4 11.51 -26.44 7.70
C GLY A 4 12.02 -26.09 9.09
N GLU A 5 11.99 -24.84 9.51
CA GLU A 5 12.34 -24.41 10.86
C GLU A 5 11.09 -24.43 11.75
N GLU A 6 11.19 -25.10 12.91
CA GLU A 6 10.08 -25.18 13.87
C GLU A 6 9.91 -23.90 14.72
N ARG A 7 10.96 -23.09 14.81
CA ARG A 7 10.98 -21.88 15.65
C ARG A 7 11.38 -20.65 14.86
N PRO A 8 10.77 -19.50 15.16
CA PRO A 8 11.19 -18.23 14.57
C PRO A 8 12.61 -17.88 15.06
N LEU A 9 13.45 -17.44 14.12
CA LEU A 9 14.72 -16.82 14.44
C LEU A 9 14.46 -15.36 14.83
N MET A 10 15.00 -14.95 15.97
CA MET A 10 14.96 -13.56 16.43
C MET A 10 16.39 -13.03 16.47
N PHE A 11 16.60 -11.88 15.86
CA PHE A 11 17.88 -11.17 15.92
C PHE A 11 17.64 -9.66 15.94
N GLN A 12 18.59 -8.94 16.51
CA GLN A 12 18.52 -7.49 16.61
C GLN A 12 19.33 -6.86 15.48
N LEU A 13 18.72 -5.88 14.80
CA LEU A 13 19.46 -5.00 13.91
C LEU A 13 20.19 -3.97 14.77
N PRO A 14 21.51 -3.76 14.55
CA PRO A 14 22.24 -2.71 15.23
C PRO A 14 21.80 -1.33 14.76
N ASP A 15 22.05 -0.33 15.56
CA ASP A 15 21.89 1.10 15.18
C ASP A 15 20.47 1.52 14.77
N GLY A 16 19.45 1.19 15.59
CA GLY A 16 18.04 1.58 15.34
C GLY A 16 17.88 3.07 15.02
N ASP A 17 18.55 3.95 15.77
CA ASP A 17 18.54 5.41 15.52
C ASP A 17 19.08 5.77 14.12
N LYS A 18 20.07 5.02 13.63
CA LYS A 18 20.59 5.23 12.29
C LYS A 18 19.63 4.71 11.22
N LEU A 19 18.97 3.56 11.46
CA LEU A 19 17.98 2.99 10.57
C LEU A 19 16.79 3.94 10.38
N GLU A 20 16.25 4.50 11.45
CA GLU A 20 15.06 5.36 11.42
C GLU A 20 15.40 6.85 11.22
N GLY A 21 16.64 7.23 11.42
CA GLY A 21 17.13 8.60 11.34
C GLY A 21 17.85 8.92 10.04
N GLN A 22 19.19 9.03 10.14
CA GLN A 22 20.03 9.48 9.03
C GLN A 22 20.02 8.51 7.84
N GLY A 23 19.99 7.20 8.09
CA GLY A 23 19.96 6.19 7.05
C GLY A 23 18.70 6.32 6.19
N LEU A 24 17.53 6.48 6.83
CA LEU A 24 16.27 6.65 6.13
C LEU A 24 16.25 7.93 5.27
N ARG A 25 16.72 9.05 5.83
CA ARG A 25 16.83 10.31 5.07
C ARG A 25 17.75 10.18 3.86
N ASN A 26 18.88 9.50 4.03
CA ASN A 26 19.82 9.27 2.94
C ASN A 26 19.19 8.42 1.83
N TYR A 27 18.57 7.29 2.18
CA TYR A 27 17.85 6.43 1.23
C TYR A 27 16.80 7.24 0.45
N GLN A 28 15.90 7.96 1.13
CA GLN A 28 14.86 8.74 0.49
C GLN A 28 15.41 9.84 -0.43
N ASN A 29 16.51 10.48 0.00
CA ASN A 29 17.16 11.49 -0.83
C ASN A 29 17.79 10.87 -2.09
N ARG A 30 18.46 9.71 -1.97
CA ARG A 30 19.05 9.00 -3.12
C ARG A 30 18.00 8.58 -4.14
N ILE A 31 16.88 8.02 -3.67
CA ILE A 31 15.74 7.68 -4.55
C ILE A 31 15.22 8.94 -5.26
N ARG A 32 15.00 10.04 -4.54
CA ARG A 32 14.47 11.29 -5.11
C ARG A 32 15.41 11.91 -6.13
N THR A 33 16.71 11.83 -5.89
CA THR A 33 17.73 12.42 -6.78
C THR A 33 18.27 11.44 -7.81
N GLN A 34 17.75 10.21 -7.84
CA GLN A 34 18.18 9.13 -8.77
C GLN A 34 19.70 8.88 -8.72
N GLN A 35 20.26 8.90 -7.50
CA GLN A 35 21.68 8.65 -7.27
C GLN A 35 21.91 7.23 -6.78
N ASP A 36 23.09 6.68 -7.05
CA ASP A 36 23.53 5.39 -6.53
C ASP A 36 23.51 5.38 -4.99
N ASP A 37 23.06 4.28 -4.42
CA ASP A 37 22.93 4.08 -2.99
C ASP A 37 23.69 2.83 -2.50
N PRO A 38 25.01 2.91 -2.37
CA PRO A 38 25.82 1.75 -1.97
C PRO A 38 25.68 1.37 -0.49
N GLN A 39 25.09 2.23 0.33
CA GLN A 39 25.04 2.04 1.78
C GLN A 39 23.73 1.41 2.27
N SER A 40 22.61 1.70 1.61
CA SER A 40 21.31 1.25 2.10
C SER A 40 21.13 -0.27 2.05
N TYR A 41 21.75 -0.96 1.10
CA TYR A 41 21.78 -2.42 1.11
C TYR A 41 22.42 -2.98 2.39
N SER A 42 23.61 -2.47 2.74
CA SER A 42 24.33 -2.89 3.93
C SER A 42 23.52 -2.59 5.21
N LEU A 43 22.86 -1.45 5.24
CA LEU A 43 22.11 -1.00 6.40
C LEU A 43 20.79 -1.77 6.61
N TYR A 44 20.05 -2.05 5.53
CA TYR A 44 18.68 -2.57 5.62
C TYR A 44 18.53 -4.03 5.21
N TRP A 45 19.49 -4.60 4.44
CA TRP A 45 19.30 -5.93 3.87
C TRP A 45 20.39 -6.93 4.22
N SER A 46 21.67 -6.55 4.26
CA SER A 46 22.75 -7.51 4.41
C SER A 46 22.62 -8.40 5.64
N LYS A 47 22.17 -7.83 6.77
CA LYS A 47 21.97 -8.59 8.00
C LYS A 47 20.81 -9.59 7.91
N LEU A 48 19.75 -9.23 7.19
CA LEU A 48 18.66 -10.15 6.90
C LEU A 48 19.16 -11.31 6.02
N GLU A 49 19.90 -11.00 4.96
CA GLU A 49 20.47 -11.99 4.07
C GLU A 49 21.43 -12.96 4.82
N GLU A 50 22.30 -12.45 5.68
CA GLU A 50 23.18 -13.26 6.51
C GLU A 50 22.41 -14.28 7.37
N GLN A 51 21.29 -13.86 7.94
CA GLN A 51 20.48 -14.70 8.82
C GLN A 51 19.56 -15.64 8.05
N THR A 52 19.02 -15.22 6.92
CA THR A 52 18.10 -16.05 6.13
C THR A 52 18.80 -16.97 5.15
N GLY A 53 20.03 -16.61 4.71
CA GLY A 53 20.69 -17.23 3.56
C GLY A 53 20.01 -16.84 2.24
N PRO A 54 20.38 -17.48 1.14
CA PRO A 54 19.79 -17.21 -0.17
C PRO A 54 18.33 -17.68 -0.20
N VAL A 55 17.42 -16.77 -0.56
CA VAL A 55 16.00 -17.03 -0.67
C VAL A 55 15.46 -16.39 -1.96
N SER A 56 14.52 -17.06 -2.60
CA SER A 56 13.88 -16.57 -3.82
C SER A 56 12.59 -15.78 -3.54
N THR A 57 11.97 -16.02 -2.38
CA THR A 57 10.71 -15.37 -1.99
C THR A 57 10.75 -14.99 -0.53
N VAL A 58 10.36 -13.75 -0.24
CA VAL A 58 10.28 -13.20 1.10
C VAL A 58 8.87 -12.65 1.34
N PHE A 59 8.25 -13.07 2.44
CA PHE A 59 7.03 -12.46 2.96
C PHE A 59 7.42 -11.47 4.04
N LEU A 60 7.15 -10.19 3.82
CA LEU A 60 7.55 -9.10 4.69
C LEU A 60 6.34 -8.48 5.37
N SER A 61 6.27 -8.61 6.70
CA SER A 61 5.42 -7.77 7.55
C SER A 61 6.31 -6.64 8.08
N ALA A 62 6.18 -5.46 7.48
CA ALA A 62 7.05 -4.32 7.77
C ALA A 62 6.65 -3.62 9.08
N ASP A 63 7.63 -3.05 9.77
CA ASP A 63 7.45 -2.11 10.87
C ASP A 63 8.57 -1.05 10.84
N GLY A 64 8.38 0.09 11.51
CA GLY A 64 9.36 1.19 11.60
C GLY A 64 9.85 1.64 10.22
N ALA A 65 11.17 1.75 10.05
CA ALA A 65 11.80 2.18 8.81
C ALA A 65 11.40 1.33 7.59
N TYR A 66 11.08 0.04 7.77
CA TYR A 66 10.70 -0.84 6.67
C TYR A 66 9.34 -0.51 6.04
N HIS A 67 8.50 0.31 6.67
CA HIS A 67 7.33 0.91 6.02
C HIS A 67 7.72 1.99 5.00
N MET A 68 8.84 2.64 5.24
CA MET A 68 9.28 3.84 4.51
C MET A 68 10.29 3.53 3.40
N ILE A 69 10.84 2.31 3.37
CA ILE A 69 11.75 1.85 2.34
C ILE A 69 11.11 0.77 1.47
N ASN A 70 11.58 0.64 0.23
CA ASN A 70 11.30 -0.51 -0.61
C ASN A 70 12.57 -1.36 -0.77
N PRO A 71 12.68 -2.52 -0.09
CA PRO A 71 13.88 -3.35 -0.19
C PRO A 71 14.25 -3.74 -1.63
N LEU A 72 13.27 -3.88 -2.52
CA LEU A 72 13.51 -4.26 -3.91
C LEU A 72 14.32 -3.23 -4.71
N THR A 73 14.38 -1.97 -4.24
CA THR A 73 15.19 -0.92 -4.86
C THR A 73 16.63 -0.85 -4.35
N LEU A 74 17.01 -1.74 -3.42
CA LEU A 74 18.37 -1.77 -2.89
C LEU A 74 19.32 -2.48 -3.86
N PRO A 75 20.44 -1.84 -4.23
CA PRO A 75 21.43 -2.47 -5.09
C PRO A 75 22.29 -3.46 -4.28
N ASN A 76 22.34 -4.70 -4.73
CA ASN A 76 23.19 -5.73 -4.12
C ASN A 76 24.65 -5.50 -4.58
N PRO A 77 25.58 -5.20 -3.65
CA PRO A 77 26.96 -4.93 -4.02
C PRO A 77 27.73 -6.15 -4.54
N LYS A 78 27.25 -7.37 -4.29
CA LYS A 78 27.88 -8.61 -4.76
C LYS A 78 27.58 -8.90 -6.22
N THR A 79 26.38 -8.56 -6.69
CA THR A 79 25.88 -8.88 -8.03
C THR A 79 25.75 -7.66 -8.93
N ASN A 80 25.82 -6.47 -8.34
CA ASN A 80 25.56 -5.19 -9.00
C ASN A 80 24.17 -5.10 -9.65
N LYS A 81 23.19 -5.79 -9.03
CA LYS A 81 21.78 -5.78 -9.45
C LYS A 81 20.88 -5.30 -8.31
N PHE A 82 19.72 -4.79 -8.65
CA PHE A 82 18.69 -4.52 -7.64
C PHE A 82 18.07 -5.82 -7.13
N LEU A 83 17.69 -5.87 -5.85
CA LEU A 83 17.01 -7.02 -5.26
C LEU A 83 15.73 -7.40 -6.02
N LEU A 84 15.09 -6.46 -6.72
CA LEU A 84 13.95 -6.72 -7.60
C LEU A 84 14.25 -7.80 -8.65
N SER A 85 15.51 -7.91 -9.10
CA SER A 85 15.94 -8.91 -10.09
C SER A 85 16.34 -10.24 -9.47
N GLU A 86 16.45 -10.33 -8.16
CA GLU A 86 17.03 -11.47 -7.45
C GLU A 86 16.00 -12.22 -6.59
N LEU A 87 14.98 -11.51 -6.09
CA LEU A 87 13.98 -12.13 -5.24
C LEU A 87 12.58 -11.54 -5.47
N SER A 88 11.58 -12.30 -5.09
CA SER A 88 10.18 -11.88 -5.00
C SER A 88 9.87 -11.48 -3.57
N LEU A 89 9.36 -10.25 -3.37
CA LEU A 89 8.97 -9.75 -2.05
C LEU A 89 7.47 -9.50 -2.01
N ILE A 90 6.80 -10.21 -1.11
CA ILE A 90 5.35 -10.12 -0.90
C ILE A 90 5.12 -9.42 0.44
N ARG A 91 4.49 -8.25 0.40
CA ARG A 91 4.10 -7.54 1.62
C ARG A 91 2.83 -8.12 2.19
N ILE A 92 2.84 -8.38 3.50
CA ILE A 92 1.70 -8.86 4.27
C ILE A 92 1.49 -7.94 5.47
N SER A 93 0.26 -7.76 5.90
CA SER A 93 -0.03 -6.94 7.09
C SER A 93 0.31 -7.69 8.37
N THR A 94 0.01 -8.97 8.40
CA THR A 94 0.31 -9.85 9.55
C THR A 94 0.65 -11.25 9.08
N GLY A 95 1.32 -12.04 9.92
CA GLY A 95 1.54 -13.45 9.65
C GLY A 95 0.26 -14.28 9.46
N ARG A 96 -0.89 -13.78 9.93
CA ARG A 96 -2.21 -14.40 9.69
C ARG A 96 -2.64 -14.33 8.23
N ASP A 97 -2.20 -13.32 7.50
CA ASP A 97 -2.53 -13.16 6.08
C ASP A 97 -1.95 -14.32 5.26
N PHE A 98 -0.78 -14.83 5.68
CA PHE A 98 -0.16 -16.00 5.08
C PHE A 98 -1.04 -17.26 5.19
N ILE A 99 -1.76 -17.42 6.29
CA ILE A 99 -2.66 -18.55 6.51
C ILE A 99 -3.98 -18.35 5.76
N LYS A 100 -4.45 -17.11 5.64
CA LYS A 100 -5.72 -16.77 5.00
C LYS A 100 -5.68 -16.77 3.46
N THR A 101 -4.51 -16.61 2.84
CA THR A 101 -4.36 -16.50 1.39
C THR A 101 -4.86 -17.72 0.60
N ASN A 102 -5.11 -18.83 1.27
CA ASN A 102 -5.62 -20.05 0.63
C ASN A 102 -7.17 -20.17 0.59
N GLN A 103 -7.88 -19.19 1.17
CA GLN A 103 -9.33 -19.15 1.05
C GLN A 103 -9.70 -18.30 -0.18
N ALA A 104 -9.91 -18.93 -1.31
CA ALA A 104 -10.50 -18.27 -2.46
C ALA A 104 -11.86 -17.70 -2.05
N SER A 105 -12.03 -16.38 -2.19
CA SER A 105 -13.35 -15.77 -1.99
C SER A 105 -14.30 -16.32 -3.04
N THR A 106 -15.30 -17.05 -2.60
CA THR A 106 -16.39 -17.54 -3.47
C THR A 106 -17.53 -16.51 -3.58
N GLY A 107 -17.40 -15.37 -2.91
CA GLY A 107 -18.38 -14.29 -2.92
C GLY A 107 -18.46 -13.61 -4.29
N LYS A 108 -19.69 -13.40 -4.76
CA LYS A 108 -19.98 -12.60 -5.95
C LYS A 108 -20.23 -11.13 -5.62
N GLU A 109 -20.30 -10.78 -4.36
CA GLU A 109 -20.54 -9.41 -3.92
C GLU A 109 -19.22 -8.61 -3.87
N ILE A 110 -19.26 -7.39 -4.37
CA ILE A 110 -18.15 -6.44 -4.32
C ILE A 110 -18.69 -5.09 -3.87
N ILE A 111 -18.03 -4.45 -2.92
CA ILE A 111 -18.35 -3.09 -2.49
C ILE A 111 -17.34 -2.14 -3.14
N LEU A 112 -17.86 -1.16 -3.87
CA LEU A 112 -17.09 -0.11 -4.51
C LEU A 112 -17.35 1.21 -3.80
N VAL A 113 -16.30 1.82 -3.25
CA VAL A 113 -16.39 3.09 -2.53
C VAL A 113 -15.58 4.13 -3.29
N GLY A 114 -16.21 5.27 -3.58
CA GLY A 114 -15.50 6.36 -4.26
C GLY A 114 -16.29 7.67 -4.29
N ASN A 115 -15.59 8.73 -4.69
CA ASN A 115 -16.13 10.09 -4.76
C ASN A 115 -16.83 10.55 -3.46
N PRO A 116 -16.13 10.50 -2.30
CA PRO A 116 -16.72 10.94 -1.05
C PRO A 116 -17.02 12.44 -1.06
N ASP A 117 -18.08 12.84 -0.38
CA ASP A 117 -18.43 14.23 -0.22
C ASP A 117 -17.75 14.82 1.03
N PHE A 118 -16.68 15.56 0.81
CA PHE A 118 -15.93 16.22 1.89
C PHE A 118 -16.57 17.52 2.39
N THR A 119 -17.69 17.94 1.83
CA THR A 119 -18.36 19.20 2.22
C THR A 119 -19.32 19.02 3.40
N MET A 120 -19.72 17.78 3.67
CA MET A 120 -20.72 17.51 4.69
C MET A 120 -20.13 17.44 6.10
N SER A 121 -20.63 18.30 6.98
CA SER A 121 -20.45 18.15 8.42
C SER A 121 -21.43 17.09 8.94
N ARG A 122 -20.99 16.21 9.84
CA ARG A 122 -21.77 15.09 10.41
C ARG A 122 -23.17 15.46 10.97
N LYS A 123 -23.43 16.75 11.15
CA LYS A 123 -24.72 17.26 11.66
C LYS A 123 -25.85 17.31 10.62
N ASN A 124 -25.57 17.18 9.30
CA ASN A 124 -26.57 17.34 8.25
C ASN A 124 -27.02 16.03 7.60
N GLN A 125 -26.66 14.88 8.14
CA GLN A 125 -27.03 13.57 7.57
C GLN A 125 -28.53 13.25 7.59
N GLN A 126 -29.36 14.03 8.30
CA GLN A 126 -30.78 13.71 8.46
C GLN A 126 -31.74 14.33 7.43
N ASN A 127 -31.29 15.22 6.53
CA ASN A 127 -32.21 15.99 5.70
C ASN A 127 -31.92 16.05 4.18
N SER A 128 -31.10 15.20 3.60
CA SER A 128 -30.82 15.31 2.16
C SER A 128 -31.24 14.08 1.34
N SER A 129 -32.56 13.98 1.15
CA SER A 129 -33.16 13.09 0.12
C SER A 129 -33.59 13.85 -1.14
N GLN A 130 -32.86 14.84 -1.60
CA GLN A 130 -33.03 15.42 -2.93
C GLN A 130 -31.89 16.39 -3.26
N GLN A 131 -30.95 15.96 -4.13
CA GLN A 131 -30.28 16.90 -5.03
C GLN A 131 -29.84 16.23 -6.32
N THR A 132 -30.38 16.72 -7.38
CA THR A 132 -30.24 16.45 -8.80
C THR A 132 -28.81 16.65 -9.31
N HIS A 133 -28.45 15.84 -10.28
CA HIS A 133 -27.28 15.95 -11.13
C HIS A 133 -27.15 17.35 -11.73
N THR A 134 -26.05 18.01 -11.53
CA THR A 134 -25.63 19.16 -12.31
C THR A 134 -24.16 19.07 -12.69
N ASP A 135 -23.98 19.11 -13.96
CA ASP A 135 -22.86 19.44 -14.82
C ASP A 135 -21.40 19.39 -14.29
N LEU A 136 -20.62 18.65 -15.06
CA LEU A 136 -19.17 18.49 -14.99
C LEU A 136 -18.45 19.75 -15.48
N SER A 137 -18.20 20.73 -14.64
CA SER A 137 -17.18 21.74 -14.91
C SER A 137 -15.91 21.44 -14.10
N GLU A 138 -14.80 21.35 -14.79
CA GLU A 138 -13.50 20.80 -14.35
C GLU A 138 -12.68 21.74 -13.45
N ALA A 139 -13.23 22.45 -12.52
CA ALA A 139 -12.43 23.25 -11.58
C ALA A 139 -12.46 22.63 -10.18
N PRO A 140 -11.29 22.41 -9.53
CA PRO A 140 -11.26 21.86 -8.18
C PRO A 140 -11.84 22.88 -7.19
N VAL A 141 -13.00 22.57 -6.63
CA VAL A 141 -13.64 23.41 -5.60
C VAL A 141 -12.94 23.12 -4.27
N ARG A 142 -12.25 24.14 -3.73
CA ARG A 142 -11.73 24.11 -2.35
C ARG A 142 -12.90 24.20 -1.38
N THR A 143 -13.11 23.14 -0.60
CA THR A 143 -14.07 23.15 0.48
C THR A 143 -13.49 23.80 1.74
N ARG A 144 -14.35 24.25 2.65
CA ARG A 144 -13.92 24.82 3.96
C ARG A 144 -13.12 23.84 4.83
N SER A 145 -13.20 22.53 4.57
CA SER A 145 -12.44 21.49 5.25
C SER A 145 -11.05 21.26 4.67
N GLY A 146 -10.65 21.95 3.59
CA GLY A 146 -9.34 21.81 2.97
C GLY A 146 -9.16 20.61 2.03
N PHE A 147 -10.13 19.71 1.94
CA PHE A 147 -10.10 18.59 1.01
C PHE A 147 -10.76 18.94 -0.32
N LEU A 148 -10.10 18.55 -1.41
CA LEU A 148 -10.61 18.72 -2.77
C LEU A 148 -11.49 17.53 -3.14
N SER A 149 -12.55 17.78 -3.92
CA SER A 149 -13.32 16.71 -4.57
C SER A 149 -12.42 15.87 -5.47
N LEU A 150 -12.68 14.57 -5.54
CA LEU A 150 -11.94 13.60 -6.33
C LEU A 150 -12.80 13.05 -7.49
N PRO A 151 -13.14 13.87 -8.51
CA PRO A 151 -14.04 13.44 -9.58
C PRO A 151 -13.51 12.26 -10.41
N GLY A 152 -12.19 12.04 -10.43
CA GLY A 152 -11.56 10.87 -11.05
C GLY A 152 -12.02 9.55 -10.46
N THR A 153 -12.25 9.50 -9.15
CA THR A 153 -12.66 8.26 -8.46
C THR A 153 -14.09 7.85 -8.83
N GLN A 154 -14.95 8.78 -9.22
CA GLN A 154 -16.29 8.45 -9.72
C GLN A 154 -16.21 7.66 -11.04
N ARG A 155 -15.34 8.09 -11.96
CA ARG A 155 -15.12 7.40 -13.24
C ARG A 155 -14.51 6.01 -13.03
N GLU A 156 -13.56 5.89 -12.10
CA GLU A 156 -12.96 4.60 -11.73
C GLU A 156 -14.00 3.64 -11.21
N VAL A 157 -14.82 4.07 -10.25
CA VAL A 157 -15.90 3.24 -9.67
C VAL A 157 -16.86 2.78 -10.77
N ALA A 158 -17.32 3.65 -11.66
CA ALA A 158 -18.21 3.30 -12.75
C ALA A 158 -17.58 2.29 -13.74
N THR A 159 -16.28 2.42 -14.00
CA THR A 159 -15.55 1.48 -14.84
C THR A 159 -15.46 0.10 -14.18
N ILE A 160 -15.11 0.08 -12.89
CA ILE A 160 -14.99 -1.18 -12.12
C ILE A 160 -16.37 -1.85 -11.96
N GLU A 161 -17.43 -1.07 -11.74
CA GLU A 161 -18.81 -1.57 -11.69
C GLU A 161 -19.20 -2.30 -12.98
N THR A 162 -18.91 -1.67 -14.13
CA THR A 162 -19.15 -2.30 -15.44
C THR A 162 -18.38 -3.61 -15.61
N LEU A 163 -17.11 -3.62 -15.24
CA LEU A 163 -16.27 -4.82 -15.30
C LEU A 163 -16.74 -5.90 -14.33
N ALA A 164 -17.21 -5.53 -13.14
CA ALA A 164 -17.75 -6.45 -12.16
C ALA A 164 -19.01 -7.16 -12.67
N HIS A 165 -19.94 -6.42 -13.28
CA HIS A 165 -21.12 -6.99 -13.91
C HIS A 165 -20.76 -7.95 -15.05
N GLN A 166 -19.79 -7.60 -15.90
CA GLN A 166 -19.31 -8.49 -16.97
C GLN A 166 -18.70 -9.80 -16.44
N LYS A 167 -18.15 -9.76 -15.22
CA LYS A 167 -17.61 -10.94 -14.52
C LYS A 167 -18.66 -11.71 -13.70
N GLY A 168 -19.93 -11.31 -13.76
CA GLY A 168 -21.01 -11.94 -13.01
C GLY A 168 -20.98 -11.63 -11.51
N MET A 169 -20.31 -10.58 -11.12
CA MET A 169 -20.30 -10.06 -9.74
C MET A 169 -21.49 -9.12 -9.51
N GLN A 170 -21.84 -8.91 -8.25
CA GLN A 170 -22.90 -8.00 -7.81
C GLN A 170 -22.27 -6.81 -7.10
N PRO A 171 -21.93 -5.73 -7.81
CA PRO A 171 -21.33 -4.54 -7.19
C PRO A 171 -22.37 -3.75 -6.41
N LYS A 172 -21.99 -3.34 -5.19
CA LYS A 172 -22.69 -2.32 -4.39
C LYS A 172 -21.83 -1.06 -4.39
N VAL A 173 -22.31 -0.02 -5.04
CA VAL A 173 -21.60 1.26 -5.13
C VAL A 173 -22.02 2.15 -3.98
N LEU A 174 -21.03 2.64 -3.23
CA LEU A 174 -21.16 3.67 -2.20
C LEU A 174 -20.44 4.91 -2.69
N ALA A 175 -21.19 5.97 -2.99
CA ALA A 175 -20.63 7.22 -3.51
C ALA A 175 -21.23 8.44 -2.76
N SER A 176 -20.56 9.58 -2.88
CA SER A 176 -20.98 10.83 -2.23
C SER A 176 -21.14 10.65 -0.71
N ILE A 177 -22.31 10.89 -0.16
CA ILE A 177 -22.63 10.81 1.26
C ILE A 177 -22.40 9.37 1.80
N GLN A 178 -22.77 8.36 1.01
CA GLN A 178 -22.64 6.96 1.40
C GLN A 178 -21.18 6.49 1.46
N ALA A 179 -20.26 7.22 0.85
CA ALA A 179 -18.82 6.93 0.90
C ALA A 179 -18.13 7.55 2.13
N ASN A 180 -18.87 8.22 3.00
CA ASN A 180 -18.34 8.94 4.17
C ASN A 180 -18.51 8.16 5.50
N GLU A 181 -19.10 6.98 5.47
CA GLU A 181 -19.28 6.13 6.66
C GLU A 181 -18.02 5.24 6.92
#